data_f597ef63cdbbff0c44b091c63c9e81d9
#
_entry.id   f597ef63cdbbff0c44b091c63c9e81d9
#
_cell.length_a   1.000
_cell.length_b   1.000
_cell.length_c   1.000
_cell.angle_alpha   90.00
_cell.angle_beta   90.00
_cell.angle_gamma   90.00
#
_symmetry.space_group_name_H-M   'P 1'
#
loop_
_entity.id
_entity.type
_entity.pdbx_description
1 polymer ?
#
loop_
_entity_poly.entity_id
_entity_poly.type
_entity_poly.pdbx_seq_one_letter_code
_entity_poly.pdbx_strand_id
1 'polypeptide(L)'
;MTEKKAKYITTTLPYVNDEPHIGHALEFIQADTLARYWRLMGHEVFFNTGTDEHGQKIAQKADTEGTDRQAYVDFFAERFKTLKDTLNLSNDAFIRTSSDAHKKAAQELWKRCDAKGDIYKKSYTGWYCVGCELFYTEKELDENNCCLIHKKPAEQVEEENYFFKLSKYADALVQYYRRENSIVPEWQQRWAIDFVQGGLEDLSISRQKSRMDWGVPVPGDDEHVMYVWFDALTNYISTLGWPNEGGNFEKFWLEGETLQLAGKDQVRFQSIIWQAMLMSADIKQTDSVYYHGFINSGGQKMSKSLGNVISPYALVEKYGAEATRYILLRHVHPFDDSDLTWGKMDEWYTANLVNGLGNVTARIMKMSETHLEPEDFPLLDPATLDVPDMISFQPAMDHIWSLIQRLDERITETEPFKLIKTDEAAAKLIIGELRLELLHIGRLLLPSMPETSAIIRAAVRANKKPENLFSRLEK
;
A
#
# COMPACT_ATOMS: atom_id res chain seq x y z
N MET A 1 -19.65 -22.39 -4.58
CA MET A 1 -18.26 -21.92 -4.74
C MET A 1 -18.36 -20.65 -5.57
N THR A 2 -18.08 -19.49 -4.98
CA THR A 2 -17.98 -18.23 -5.73
C THR A 2 -16.86 -18.40 -6.78
N GLU A 3 -17.15 -18.02 -8.01
CA GLU A 3 -16.19 -18.04 -9.11
C GLU A 3 -14.93 -17.27 -8.70
N LYS A 4 -13.77 -17.92 -8.77
CA LYS A 4 -12.49 -17.31 -8.33
C LYS A 4 -12.05 -16.29 -9.39
N LYS A 5 -12.41 -15.02 -9.20
CA LYS A 5 -11.95 -13.93 -10.06
C LYS A 5 -10.45 -13.66 -9.86
N ALA A 6 -9.77 -13.26 -10.92
CA ALA A 6 -8.45 -12.68 -10.83
C ALA A 6 -8.51 -11.38 -10.01
N LYS A 7 -7.47 -11.11 -9.20
CA LYS A 7 -7.39 -9.93 -8.34
C LYS A 7 -6.17 -9.10 -8.74
N TYR A 8 -6.38 -7.82 -8.95
CA TYR A 8 -5.32 -6.86 -9.20
C TYR A 8 -5.23 -5.88 -8.03
N ILE A 9 -4.06 -5.78 -7.41
CA ILE A 9 -3.79 -4.87 -6.32
C ILE A 9 -2.65 -3.93 -6.66
N THR A 10 -2.81 -2.65 -6.35
CA THR A 10 -1.79 -1.62 -6.59
C THR A 10 -1.63 -0.70 -5.40
N THR A 11 -0.45 -0.12 -5.26
CA THR A 11 -0.17 1.01 -4.38
C THR A 11 -0.13 2.31 -5.18
N THR A 12 -0.12 3.46 -4.51
CA THR A 12 0.39 4.68 -5.12
C THR A 12 1.84 4.52 -5.51
N LEU A 13 2.27 5.28 -6.52
CA LEU A 13 3.68 5.37 -6.86
C LEU A 13 4.34 6.50 -6.05
N PRO A 14 5.30 6.18 -5.16
CA PRO A 14 6.08 7.19 -4.49
C PRO A 14 6.81 8.11 -5.46
N TYR A 15 6.82 9.39 -5.15
CA TYR A 15 7.57 10.40 -5.85
C TYR A 15 9.06 10.28 -5.49
N VAL A 16 9.93 10.02 -6.48
CA VAL A 16 11.37 9.74 -6.26
C VAL A 16 12.19 11.00 -5.99
N ASN A 17 11.71 11.84 -5.12
CA ASN A 17 12.41 13.05 -4.71
C ASN A 17 13.09 12.93 -3.35
N ASP A 18 13.01 11.77 -2.72
CA ASP A 18 13.53 11.51 -1.38
C ASP A 18 13.57 10.02 -1.02
N GLU A 19 14.24 9.69 0.11
CA GLU A 19 14.30 8.34 0.68
C GLU A 19 12.92 7.82 1.10
N PRO A 20 12.69 6.49 1.04
CA PRO A 20 11.49 5.88 1.57
C PRO A 20 11.30 6.16 3.07
N HIS A 21 10.05 6.36 3.47
CA HIS A 21 9.67 6.52 4.87
C HIS A 21 8.58 5.50 5.29
N ILE A 22 8.31 5.43 6.58
CA ILE A 22 7.37 4.47 7.18
C ILE A 22 5.96 4.50 6.55
N GLY A 23 5.50 5.65 6.04
CA GLY A 23 4.21 5.76 5.34
C GLY A 23 4.18 4.94 4.04
N HIS A 24 5.28 4.94 3.26
CA HIS A 24 5.40 4.07 2.09
C HIS A 24 5.44 2.58 2.49
N ALA A 25 6.17 2.26 3.58
CA ALA A 25 6.21 0.90 4.10
C ALA A 25 4.84 0.41 4.55
N LEU A 26 4.02 1.27 5.18
CA LEU A 26 2.65 0.94 5.57
C LEU A 26 1.82 0.50 4.36
N GLU A 27 1.76 1.33 3.33
CA GLU A 27 0.97 1.07 2.13
C GLU A 27 1.43 -0.20 1.41
N PHE A 28 2.74 -0.40 1.27
CA PHE A 28 3.30 -1.58 0.62
C PHE A 28 3.03 -2.87 1.42
N ILE A 29 3.14 -2.83 2.75
CA ILE A 29 2.85 -3.97 3.61
C ILE A 29 1.35 -4.29 3.62
N GLN A 30 0.47 -3.28 3.62
CA GLN A 30 -0.97 -3.49 3.53
C GLN A 30 -1.34 -4.16 2.19
N ALA A 31 -0.81 -3.66 1.07
CA ALA A 31 -1.04 -4.25 -0.25
C ALA A 31 -0.51 -5.68 -0.34
N ASP A 32 0.71 -5.93 0.17
CA ASP A 32 1.30 -7.27 0.20
C ASP A 32 0.50 -8.25 1.05
N THR A 33 0.01 -7.79 2.20
CA THR A 33 -0.82 -8.61 3.10
C THR A 33 -2.11 -9.05 2.40
N LEU A 34 -2.78 -8.15 1.68
CA LEU A 34 -3.97 -8.48 0.90
C LEU A 34 -3.65 -9.39 -0.28
N ALA A 35 -2.54 -9.16 -0.97
CA ALA A 35 -2.10 -10.03 -2.07
C ALA A 35 -1.85 -11.47 -1.57
N ARG A 36 -1.15 -11.63 -0.44
CA ARG A 36 -0.91 -12.95 0.19
C ARG A 36 -2.21 -13.58 0.70
N TYR A 37 -3.10 -12.81 1.29
CA TYR A 37 -4.41 -13.26 1.74
C TYR A 37 -5.24 -13.81 0.58
N TRP A 38 -5.37 -13.08 -0.51
CA TRP A 38 -6.12 -13.54 -1.68
C TRP A 38 -5.47 -14.75 -2.35
N ARG A 39 -4.13 -14.82 -2.42
CA ARG A 39 -3.43 -16.02 -2.89
C ARG A 39 -3.70 -17.23 -1.98
N LEU A 40 -3.71 -17.02 -0.66
CA LEU A 40 -4.07 -18.06 0.32
C LEU A 40 -5.50 -18.56 0.10
N MET A 41 -6.45 -17.67 -0.21
CA MET A 41 -7.84 -18.00 -0.55
C MET A 41 -7.98 -18.61 -1.95
N GLY A 42 -6.88 -18.78 -2.67
CA GLY A 42 -6.79 -19.44 -3.98
C GLY A 42 -7.20 -18.56 -5.15
N HIS A 43 -7.20 -17.23 -5.01
CA HIS A 43 -7.32 -16.31 -6.12
C HIS A 43 -5.99 -16.21 -6.87
N GLU A 44 -6.07 -15.94 -8.16
CA GLU A 44 -4.92 -15.50 -8.92
C GLU A 44 -4.75 -14.00 -8.72
N VAL A 45 -3.55 -13.57 -8.29
CA VAL A 45 -3.30 -12.19 -7.87
C VAL A 45 -2.11 -11.61 -8.61
N PHE A 46 -2.28 -10.40 -9.14
CA PHE A 46 -1.19 -9.57 -9.64
C PHE A 46 -1.04 -8.34 -8.72
N PHE A 47 0.13 -8.19 -8.12
CA PHE A 47 0.44 -7.07 -7.23
C PHE A 47 1.49 -6.17 -7.87
N ASN A 48 1.14 -4.91 -8.12
CA ASN A 48 2.01 -3.87 -8.66
C ASN A 48 2.31 -2.78 -7.64
N THR A 49 3.56 -2.36 -7.61
CA THR A 49 4.03 -1.10 -7.03
C THR A 49 5.06 -0.47 -7.97
N GLY A 50 5.67 0.65 -7.63
CA GLY A 50 6.65 1.29 -8.49
C GLY A 50 7.03 2.68 -8.03
N THR A 51 7.46 3.53 -8.98
CA THR A 51 7.90 4.89 -8.73
C THR A 51 7.35 5.88 -9.76
N ASP A 52 6.96 7.08 -9.28
CA ASP A 52 6.66 8.25 -10.10
C ASP A 52 7.92 9.10 -10.24
N GLU A 53 8.38 9.28 -11.48
CA GLU A 53 9.72 9.77 -11.79
C GLU A 53 9.75 11.05 -12.61
N HIS A 54 8.60 11.62 -12.95
CA HIS A 54 8.51 12.86 -13.70
C HIS A 54 8.10 14.05 -12.81
N GLY A 55 8.13 15.27 -13.38
CA GLY A 55 7.64 16.47 -12.75
C GLY A 55 8.70 17.48 -12.35
N GLN A 56 8.22 18.70 -12.04
CA GLN A 56 9.08 19.87 -11.80
C GLN A 56 9.95 19.72 -10.55
N LYS A 57 9.40 19.13 -9.50
CA LYS A 57 10.08 19.00 -8.21
C LYS A 57 11.30 18.06 -8.28
N ILE A 58 11.18 16.97 -9.03
CA ILE A 58 12.29 16.05 -9.29
C ILE A 58 13.36 16.73 -10.13
N ALA A 59 12.97 17.37 -11.24
CA ALA A 59 13.88 18.09 -12.10
C ALA A 59 14.69 19.15 -11.33
N GLN A 60 14.00 19.99 -10.54
CA GLN A 60 14.65 21.03 -9.72
C GLN A 60 15.64 20.46 -8.70
N LYS A 61 15.30 19.33 -8.08
CA LYS A 61 16.22 18.69 -7.12
C LYS A 61 17.46 18.12 -7.80
N ALA A 62 17.28 17.39 -8.89
CA ALA A 62 18.41 16.86 -9.68
C ALA A 62 19.34 17.99 -10.15
N ASP A 63 18.76 19.07 -10.70
CA ASP A 63 19.50 20.23 -11.18
C ASP A 63 20.24 20.94 -10.02
N THR A 64 19.61 21.06 -8.84
CA THR A 64 20.23 21.66 -7.65
C THR A 64 21.39 20.83 -7.13
N GLU A 65 21.32 19.51 -7.23
CA GLU A 65 22.37 18.58 -6.83
C GLU A 65 23.45 18.40 -7.92
N GLY A 66 23.26 19.01 -9.11
CA GLY A 66 24.17 18.90 -10.24
C GLY A 66 24.22 17.48 -10.83
N THR A 67 23.15 16.70 -10.66
CA THR A 67 23.06 15.31 -11.11
C THR A 67 22.19 15.23 -12.38
N ASP A 68 22.55 14.36 -13.32
CA ASP A 68 21.67 14.03 -14.45
C ASP A 68 20.32 13.51 -13.94
N ARG A 69 19.22 14.02 -14.51
CA ARG A 69 17.87 13.73 -14.02
C ARG A 69 17.51 12.26 -14.08
N GLN A 70 17.94 11.54 -15.14
CA GLN A 70 17.71 10.10 -15.23
C GLN A 70 18.51 9.35 -14.17
N ALA A 71 19.80 9.72 -13.97
CA ALA A 71 20.62 9.13 -12.93
C ALA A 71 20.06 9.39 -11.51
N TYR A 72 19.49 10.57 -11.30
CA TYR A 72 18.84 10.93 -10.03
C TYR A 72 17.61 10.03 -9.75
N VAL A 73 16.71 9.88 -10.72
CA VAL A 73 15.53 9.02 -10.53
C VAL A 73 15.90 7.54 -10.47
N ASP A 74 16.93 7.09 -11.19
CA ASP A 74 17.43 5.72 -11.11
C ASP A 74 17.94 5.39 -9.70
N PHE A 75 18.66 6.31 -9.07
CA PHE A 75 19.15 6.14 -7.70
C PHE A 75 18.02 5.97 -6.70
N PHE A 76 17.02 6.87 -6.69
CA PHE A 76 15.92 6.78 -5.75
C PHE A 76 14.96 5.64 -6.07
N ALA A 77 14.71 5.35 -7.36
CA ALA A 77 13.89 4.20 -7.75
C ALA A 77 14.47 2.88 -7.22
N GLU A 78 15.80 2.71 -7.26
CA GLU A 78 16.44 1.52 -6.69
C GLU A 78 16.26 1.46 -5.16
N ARG A 79 16.27 2.60 -4.45
CA ARG A 79 15.97 2.66 -3.02
C ARG A 79 14.55 2.17 -2.71
N PHE A 80 13.55 2.55 -3.50
CA PHE A 80 12.19 2.03 -3.35
C PHE A 80 12.08 0.55 -3.72
N LYS A 81 12.79 0.11 -4.75
CA LYS A 81 12.78 -1.28 -5.22
C LYS A 81 13.37 -2.23 -4.18
N THR A 82 14.43 -1.83 -3.46
CA THR A 82 15.03 -2.63 -2.39
C THR A 82 14.09 -2.85 -1.20
N LEU A 83 13.00 -2.08 -1.06
CA LEU A 83 11.97 -2.35 -0.06
C LEU A 83 11.29 -3.71 -0.26
N LYS A 84 11.31 -4.27 -1.48
CA LYS A 84 10.80 -5.62 -1.74
C LYS A 84 11.47 -6.64 -0.84
N ASP A 85 12.79 -6.67 -0.82
CA ASP A 85 13.54 -7.62 -0.02
C ASP A 85 13.55 -7.20 1.46
N THR A 86 13.71 -5.90 1.74
CA THR A 86 13.75 -5.36 3.10
C THR A 86 12.47 -5.67 3.89
N LEU A 87 11.30 -5.58 3.26
CA LEU A 87 9.99 -5.78 3.91
C LEU A 87 9.36 -7.14 3.56
N ASN A 88 10.07 -8.00 2.83
CA ASN A 88 9.58 -9.29 2.33
C ASN A 88 8.24 -9.12 1.56
N LEU A 89 8.25 -8.25 0.54
CA LEU A 89 7.07 -8.01 -0.29
C LEU A 89 6.99 -9.02 -1.44
N SER A 90 5.78 -9.37 -1.85
CA SER A 90 5.50 -10.37 -2.90
C SER A 90 4.98 -9.74 -4.20
N ASN A 91 5.28 -8.47 -4.45
CA ASN A 91 4.86 -7.80 -5.66
C ASN A 91 5.42 -8.47 -6.92
N ASP A 92 4.54 -8.60 -7.94
CA ASP A 92 4.85 -9.23 -9.22
C ASP A 92 5.54 -8.24 -10.17
N ALA A 93 5.21 -6.95 -10.04
CA ALA A 93 5.79 -5.89 -10.85
C ALA A 93 6.28 -4.71 -10.01
N PHE A 94 7.25 -3.99 -10.57
CA PHE A 94 7.72 -2.69 -10.10
C PHE A 94 7.79 -1.76 -11.31
N ILE A 95 6.74 -0.94 -11.50
CA ILE A 95 6.65 -0.04 -12.65
C ILE A 95 7.46 1.25 -12.41
N ARG A 96 8.07 1.76 -13.45
CA ARG A 96 8.76 3.06 -13.47
C ARG A 96 8.09 3.95 -14.51
N THR A 97 7.64 5.15 -14.14
CA THR A 97 6.97 6.04 -15.09
C THR A 97 7.92 6.56 -16.16
N SER A 98 9.24 6.58 -15.91
CA SER A 98 10.26 6.92 -16.90
C SER A 98 10.50 5.83 -17.97
N SER A 99 9.93 4.63 -17.82
CA SER A 99 10.10 3.56 -18.81
C SER A 99 9.41 3.85 -20.13
N ASP A 100 10.01 3.40 -21.24
CA ASP A 100 9.45 3.61 -22.58
C ASP A 100 8.07 2.97 -22.76
N ALA A 101 7.82 1.82 -22.12
CA ALA A 101 6.52 1.15 -22.17
C ALA A 101 5.44 2.01 -21.51
N HIS A 102 5.73 2.59 -20.34
CA HIS A 102 4.80 3.47 -19.65
C HIS A 102 4.55 4.76 -20.42
N LYS A 103 5.61 5.42 -20.92
CA LYS A 103 5.47 6.65 -21.73
C LYS A 103 4.56 6.43 -22.95
N LYS A 104 4.71 5.30 -23.66
CA LYS A 104 3.84 4.93 -24.80
C LYS A 104 2.38 4.75 -24.34
N ALA A 105 2.17 4.11 -23.19
CA ALA A 105 0.83 3.95 -22.64
C ALA A 105 0.20 5.29 -22.26
N ALA A 106 0.91 6.19 -21.58
CA ALA A 106 0.43 7.52 -21.27
C ALA A 106 0.05 8.31 -22.54
N GLN A 107 0.88 8.23 -23.57
CA GLN A 107 0.59 8.85 -24.86
C GLN A 107 -0.65 8.25 -25.56
N GLU A 108 -0.87 6.96 -25.44
CA GLU A 108 -2.06 6.31 -25.98
C GLU A 108 -3.33 6.72 -25.21
N LEU A 109 -3.25 6.81 -23.89
CA LEU A 109 -4.37 7.30 -23.06
C LEU A 109 -4.75 8.74 -23.43
N TRP A 110 -3.75 9.61 -23.59
CA TRP A 110 -3.95 10.95 -24.11
C TRP A 110 -4.70 10.96 -25.43
N LYS A 111 -4.23 10.19 -26.43
CA LYS A 111 -4.85 10.13 -27.75
C LYS A 111 -6.31 9.67 -27.68
N ARG A 112 -6.65 8.73 -26.81
CA ARG A 112 -8.04 8.28 -26.64
C ARG A 112 -8.92 9.38 -26.03
N CYS A 113 -8.43 10.06 -25.01
CA CYS A 113 -9.15 11.20 -24.41
C CYS A 113 -9.33 12.36 -25.42
N ASP A 114 -8.30 12.62 -26.23
CA ASP A 114 -8.35 13.66 -27.27
C ASP A 114 -9.33 13.29 -28.41
N ALA A 115 -9.27 12.05 -28.90
CA ALA A 115 -10.22 11.53 -29.89
C ALA A 115 -11.69 11.57 -29.42
N LYS A 116 -11.92 11.45 -28.09
CA LYS A 116 -13.24 11.61 -27.46
C LYS A 116 -13.68 13.10 -27.43
N GLY A 117 -12.79 14.02 -27.77
CA GLY A 117 -13.02 15.46 -27.73
C GLY A 117 -12.98 16.03 -26.29
N ASP A 118 -12.31 15.35 -25.38
CA ASP A 118 -12.22 15.73 -23.96
C ASP A 118 -10.93 16.49 -23.62
N ILE A 119 -10.07 16.70 -24.61
CA ILE A 119 -8.86 17.54 -24.46
C ILE A 119 -8.98 18.77 -25.35
N TYR A 120 -8.62 19.94 -24.82
CA TYR A 120 -8.59 21.19 -25.56
C TYR A 120 -7.49 22.11 -25.05
N LYS A 121 -7.00 23.02 -25.88
CA LYS A 121 -5.95 23.99 -25.55
C LYS A 121 -6.55 25.33 -25.16
N LYS A 122 -6.03 25.96 -24.10
CA LYS A 122 -6.54 27.23 -23.58
C LYS A 122 -5.43 27.99 -22.85
N SER A 123 -5.38 29.31 -23.06
CA SER A 123 -4.61 30.21 -22.20
C SER A 123 -5.31 30.32 -20.85
N TYR A 124 -4.55 30.16 -19.79
CA TYR A 124 -5.02 30.13 -18.41
C TYR A 124 -4.09 30.95 -17.52
N THR A 125 -4.68 31.82 -16.72
CA THR A 125 -4.02 32.50 -15.62
C THR A 125 -4.51 31.89 -14.32
N GLY A 126 -3.63 31.35 -13.51
CA GLY A 126 -4.00 30.68 -12.24
C GLY A 126 -2.88 30.66 -11.23
N TRP A 127 -3.22 30.23 -10.02
CA TRP A 127 -2.29 30.10 -8.92
C TRP A 127 -1.68 28.67 -8.90
N TYR A 128 -0.38 28.57 -9.12
CA TYR A 128 0.33 27.30 -9.20
C TYR A 128 1.11 27.00 -7.92
N CYS A 129 0.86 25.87 -7.29
CA CYS A 129 1.68 25.39 -6.18
C CYS A 129 2.71 24.38 -6.68
N VAL A 130 3.99 24.75 -6.64
CA VAL A 130 5.11 23.87 -7.04
C VAL A 130 5.16 22.57 -6.20
N GLY A 131 4.78 22.65 -4.92
CA GLY A 131 4.77 21.49 -4.03
C GLY A 131 3.70 20.45 -4.36
N CYS A 132 2.50 20.88 -4.78
CA CYS A 132 1.41 20.01 -5.25
C CYS A 132 1.52 19.72 -6.75
N GLU A 133 2.31 20.53 -7.48
CA GLU A 133 2.34 20.56 -8.95
C GLU A 133 0.94 20.76 -9.56
N LEU A 134 0.11 21.56 -8.89
CA LEU A 134 -1.31 21.75 -9.22
C LEU A 134 -1.66 23.23 -9.28
N PHE A 135 -2.55 23.58 -10.22
CA PHE A 135 -3.23 24.87 -10.21
C PHE A 135 -4.38 24.88 -9.21
N TYR A 136 -4.52 26.00 -8.54
CA TYR A 136 -5.56 26.30 -7.56
C TYR A 136 -6.37 27.54 -7.98
N THR A 137 -7.63 27.54 -7.63
CA THR A 137 -8.45 28.75 -7.64
C THR A 137 -8.14 29.57 -6.39
N GLU A 138 -8.46 30.88 -6.41
CA GLU A 138 -8.31 31.73 -5.21
C GLU A 138 -9.04 31.18 -3.98
N LYS A 139 -10.15 30.48 -4.17
CA LYS A 139 -10.97 29.91 -3.09
C LYS A 139 -10.30 28.68 -2.43
N GLU A 140 -9.34 28.05 -3.10
CA GLU A 140 -8.61 26.87 -2.61
C GLU A 140 -7.29 27.26 -1.90
N LEU A 141 -6.97 28.55 -1.83
CA LEU A 141 -5.80 29.09 -1.14
C LEU A 141 -6.22 29.76 0.17
N ASP A 142 -5.25 30.02 1.05
CA ASP A 142 -5.48 30.82 2.24
C ASP A 142 -5.50 32.34 1.90
N GLU A 143 -5.77 33.17 2.90
CA GLU A 143 -5.82 34.63 2.80
C GLU A 143 -4.52 35.30 2.30
N ASN A 144 -3.40 34.58 2.34
CA ASN A 144 -2.09 35.01 1.86
C ASN A 144 -1.70 34.36 0.52
N ASN A 145 -2.64 33.78 -0.20
CA ASN A 145 -2.45 33.01 -1.43
C ASN A 145 -1.49 31.83 -1.26
N CYS A 146 -1.42 31.24 -0.05
CA CYS A 146 -0.62 30.06 0.20
C CYS A 146 -1.42 28.78 0.02
N CYS A 147 -0.77 27.77 -0.52
CA CYS A 147 -1.32 26.42 -0.60
C CYS A 147 -1.59 25.85 0.81
N LEU A 148 -2.79 25.40 1.08
CA LEU A 148 -3.20 24.84 2.38
C LEU A 148 -2.39 23.62 2.82
N ILE A 149 -1.86 22.86 1.86
CA ILE A 149 -1.08 21.64 2.11
C ILE A 149 0.38 21.98 2.46
N HIS A 150 1.02 22.80 1.61
CA HIS A 150 2.47 23.09 1.76
C HIS A 150 2.75 24.35 2.56
N LYS A 151 1.73 25.18 2.88
CA LYS A 151 1.86 26.45 3.60
C LYS A 151 2.90 27.40 2.96
N LYS A 152 3.01 27.34 1.63
CA LYS A 152 3.89 28.19 0.82
C LYS A 152 3.09 28.99 -0.18
N PRO A 153 3.52 30.21 -0.54
CA PRO A 153 2.86 31.03 -1.57
C PRO A 153 2.74 30.25 -2.89
N ALA A 154 1.57 30.31 -3.49
CA ALA A 154 1.36 29.86 -4.86
C ALA A 154 1.84 30.97 -5.83
N GLU A 155 2.35 30.56 -6.98
CA GLU A 155 2.81 31.47 -8.03
C GLU A 155 1.67 31.79 -8.99
N GLN A 156 1.45 33.05 -9.32
CA GLN A 156 0.52 33.43 -10.39
C GLN A 156 1.19 33.17 -11.73
N VAL A 157 0.58 32.35 -12.56
CA VAL A 157 1.17 31.88 -13.82
C VAL A 157 0.14 32.09 -14.95
N GLU A 158 0.59 32.62 -16.06
CA GLU A 158 -0.15 32.66 -17.31
C GLU A 158 0.53 31.75 -18.33
N GLU A 159 -0.18 30.70 -18.74
CA GLU A 159 0.30 29.68 -19.68
C GLU A 159 -0.80 29.25 -20.64
N GLU A 160 -0.43 28.90 -21.88
CA GLU A 160 -1.30 28.13 -22.76
C GLU A 160 -1.01 26.65 -22.52
N ASN A 161 -2.01 25.93 -22.00
CA ASN A 161 -1.91 24.52 -21.68
C ASN A 161 -3.07 23.73 -22.29
N TYR A 162 -2.89 22.41 -22.35
CA TYR A 162 -4.00 21.49 -22.61
C TYR A 162 -4.79 21.26 -21.35
N PHE A 163 -6.12 21.19 -21.51
CA PHE A 163 -7.09 20.94 -20.43
C PHE A 163 -7.88 19.68 -20.74
N PHE A 164 -8.11 18.89 -19.70
CA PHE A 164 -9.03 17.76 -19.72
C PHE A 164 -10.39 18.20 -19.18
N LYS A 165 -11.49 17.88 -19.90
CA LYS A 165 -12.86 18.22 -19.53
C LYS A 165 -13.34 17.39 -18.33
N LEU A 166 -12.69 17.54 -17.18
CA LEU A 166 -13.03 16.84 -15.95
C LEU A 166 -14.45 17.13 -15.49
N SER A 167 -14.92 18.38 -15.64
CA SER A 167 -16.27 18.83 -15.29
C SER A 167 -17.37 18.04 -15.99
N LYS A 168 -17.13 17.56 -17.22
CA LYS A 168 -18.05 16.72 -17.99
C LYS A 168 -18.42 15.40 -17.29
N TYR A 169 -17.55 14.91 -16.43
CA TYR A 169 -17.67 13.58 -15.80
C TYR A 169 -18.33 13.61 -14.42
N ALA A 170 -18.77 14.78 -13.92
CA ALA A 170 -19.33 14.93 -12.58
C ALA A 170 -20.45 13.92 -12.27
N ASP A 171 -21.48 13.86 -13.12
CA ASP A 171 -22.62 12.95 -12.92
C ASP A 171 -22.21 11.47 -13.00
N ALA A 172 -21.32 11.13 -13.94
CA ALA A 172 -20.83 9.77 -14.11
C ALA A 172 -19.99 9.32 -12.91
N LEU A 173 -19.17 10.19 -12.33
CA LEU A 173 -18.41 9.95 -11.11
C LEU A 173 -19.33 9.72 -9.91
N VAL A 174 -20.37 10.55 -9.73
CA VAL A 174 -21.35 10.35 -8.66
C VAL A 174 -22.06 8.99 -8.82
N GLN A 175 -22.41 8.57 -10.03
CA GLN A 175 -22.95 7.24 -10.28
C GLN A 175 -21.96 6.11 -9.97
N TYR A 176 -20.69 6.30 -10.31
CA TYR A 176 -19.61 5.36 -9.97
C TYR A 176 -19.48 5.18 -8.46
N TYR A 177 -19.54 6.28 -7.67
CA TYR A 177 -19.42 6.22 -6.21
C TYR A 177 -20.62 5.57 -5.51
N ARG A 178 -21.79 5.45 -6.16
CA ARG A 178 -22.96 4.73 -5.59
C ARG A 178 -22.75 3.22 -5.49
N ARG A 179 -21.73 2.68 -6.14
CA ARG A 179 -21.38 1.26 -5.99
C ARG A 179 -20.83 1.02 -4.59
N GLU A 180 -21.26 -0.07 -3.99
CA GLU A 180 -20.74 -0.50 -2.70
C GLU A 180 -19.22 -0.67 -2.75
N ASN A 181 -18.52 -0.18 -1.75
CA ASN A 181 -17.06 -0.26 -1.60
C ASN A 181 -16.25 0.33 -2.76
N SER A 182 -16.84 1.18 -3.61
CA SER A 182 -16.06 1.88 -4.66
C SER A 182 -14.95 2.74 -4.07
N ILE A 183 -15.18 3.31 -2.88
CA ILE A 183 -14.21 4.04 -2.06
C ILE A 183 -14.35 3.57 -0.61
N VAL A 184 -13.25 3.18 0.00
CA VAL A 184 -13.15 2.78 1.42
C VAL A 184 -12.16 3.69 2.12
N PRO A 185 -12.49 4.25 3.28
CA PRO A 185 -13.73 4.11 4.05
C PRO A 185 -14.89 4.97 3.50
N GLU A 186 -16.12 4.65 3.95
CA GLU A 186 -17.35 5.32 3.49
C GLU A 186 -17.35 6.85 3.65
N TRP A 187 -16.68 7.39 4.67
CA TRP A 187 -16.60 8.85 4.84
C TRP A 187 -15.74 9.52 3.74
N GLN A 188 -14.75 8.83 3.18
CA GLN A 188 -14.02 9.30 2.00
C GLN A 188 -14.90 9.25 0.74
N GLN A 189 -15.75 8.24 0.62
CA GLN A 189 -16.73 8.16 -0.47
C GLN A 189 -17.70 9.36 -0.41
N ARG A 190 -18.21 9.67 0.78
CA ARG A 190 -19.07 10.87 0.99
C ARG A 190 -18.33 12.15 0.64
N TRP A 191 -17.10 12.31 1.10
CA TRP A 191 -16.28 13.46 0.74
C TRP A 191 -16.09 13.59 -0.78
N ALA A 192 -15.82 12.49 -1.49
CA ALA A 192 -15.68 12.52 -2.96
C ALA A 192 -16.97 12.94 -3.66
N ILE A 193 -18.12 12.44 -3.19
CA ILE A 193 -19.45 12.84 -3.70
C ILE A 193 -19.68 14.34 -3.49
N ASP A 194 -19.47 14.83 -2.28
CA ASP A 194 -19.67 16.24 -1.92
C ASP A 194 -18.75 17.16 -2.74
N PHE A 195 -17.48 16.76 -2.90
CA PHE A 195 -16.50 17.51 -3.69
C PHE A 195 -16.93 17.62 -5.17
N VAL A 196 -17.36 16.50 -5.76
CA VAL A 196 -17.81 16.48 -7.17
C VAL A 196 -19.10 17.29 -7.35
N GLN A 197 -20.05 17.18 -6.42
CA GLN A 197 -21.31 17.94 -6.46
C GLN A 197 -21.12 19.43 -6.18
N GLY A 198 -20.04 19.81 -5.50
CA GLY A 198 -19.64 21.20 -5.31
C GLY A 198 -19.21 21.91 -6.60
N GLY A 199 -19.02 21.17 -7.67
CA GLY A 199 -18.62 21.63 -9.00
C GLY A 199 -17.16 21.28 -9.32
N LEU A 200 -16.97 20.56 -10.43
CA LEU A 200 -15.64 20.25 -10.96
C LEU A 200 -15.23 21.28 -12.01
N GLU A 201 -13.99 21.71 -11.94
CA GLU A 201 -13.35 22.50 -12.99
C GLU A 201 -12.52 21.60 -13.91
N ASP A 202 -12.33 22.02 -15.15
CA ASP A 202 -11.47 21.31 -16.10
C ASP A 202 -10.01 21.39 -15.65
N LEU A 203 -9.30 20.28 -15.83
CA LEU A 203 -7.95 20.10 -15.31
C LEU A 203 -6.89 20.47 -16.34
N SER A 204 -5.93 21.33 -16.01
CA SER A 204 -4.74 21.57 -16.83
C SER A 204 -3.83 20.34 -16.80
N ILE A 205 -3.67 19.69 -17.96
CA ILE A 205 -2.98 18.39 -18.13
C ILE A 205 -1.67 18.45 -18.90
N SER A 206 -1.17 19.64 -19.20
CA SER A 206 0.17 19.83 -19.79
C SER A 206 0.93 20.98 -19.15
N ARG A 207 2.23 21.01 -19.45
CA ARG A 207 3.14 22.11 -19.10
C ARG A 207 4.00 22.43 -20.31
N GLN A 208 4.29 23.71 -20.52
CA GLN A 208 5.24 24.12 -21.56
C GLN A 208 6.65 23.65 -21.21
N LYS A 209 7.40 23.12 -22.19
CA LYS A 209 8.76 22.66 -22.00
C LYS A 209 9.72 23.75 -21.53
N SER A 210 9.46 25.01 -21.91
CA SER A 210 10.24 26.15 -21.43
C SER A 210 10.22 26.31 -19.91
N ARG A 211 9.18 25.78 -19.24
CA ARG A 211 9.02 25.80 -17.78
C ARG A 211 9.39 24.47 -17.13
N MET A 212 9.02 23.36 -17.74
CA MET A 212 9.24 22.01 -17.24
C MET A 212 9.37 21.05 -18.40
N ASP A 213 10.57 20.53 -18.60
CA ASP A 213 10.95 19.66 -19.73
C ASP A 213 11.17 18.18 -19.32
N TRP A 214 10.93 17.87 -18.03
CA TRP A 214 11.05 16.51 -17.49
C TRP A 214 9.69 15.86 -17.32
N GLY A 215 9.17 15.21 -18.36
CA GLY A 215 7.86 14.57 -18.42
C GLY A 215 7.65 13.84 -19.73
N VAL A 216 6.49 13.19 -19.87
CA VAL A 216 6.09 12.51 -21.11
C VAL A 216 5.70 13.54 -22.16
N PRO A 217 6.27 13.53 -23.38
CA PRO A 217 5.88 14.47 -24.45
C PRO A 217 4.42 14.32 -24.84
N VAL A 218 3.73 15.46 -25.05
CA VAL A 218 2.37 15.47 -25.56
C VAL A 218 2.36 14.98 -27.01
N PRO A 219 1.48 14.03 -27.39
CA PRO A 219 1.39 13.56 -28.78
C PRO A 219 1.07 14.69 -29.78
N GLY A 220 1.96 14.89 -30.74
CA GLY A 220 1.78 15.89 -31.80
C GLY A 220 2.11 17.34 -31.39
N ASP A 221 2.63 17.57 -30.20
CA ASP A 221 3.08 18.89 -29.75
C ASP A 221 4.40 18.79 -28.99
N ASP A 222 5.50 19.14 -29.65
CA ASP A 222 6.85 19.06 -29.08
C ASP A 222 7.15 20.17 -28.08
N GLU A 223 6.31 21.18 -27.93
CA GLU A 223 6.48 22.29 -26.98
C GLU A 223 5.88 22.01 -25.61
N HIS A 224 5.15 20.88 -25.47
CA HIS A 224 4.50 20.51 -24.21
C HIS A 224 4.90 19.12 -23.71
N VAL A 225 4.90 18.97 -22.40
CA VAL A 225 4.92 17.64 -21.72
C VAL A 225 3.63 17.47 -20.93
N MET A 226 3.27 16.20 -20.69
CA MET A 226 2.11 15.87 -19.90
C MET A 226 2.28 16.31 -18.45
N TYR A 227 1.19 16.69 -17.83
CA TYR A 227 1.10 16.89 -16.40
C TYR A 227 1.36 15.58 -15.67
N VAL A 228 2.20 15.62 -14.63
CA VAL A 228 2.70 14.44 -13.94
C VAL A 228 1.61 13.45 -13.50
N TRP A 229 0.47 13.94 -13.04
CA TRP A 229 -0.62 13.05 -12.61
C TRP A 229 -1.39 12.42 -13.78
N PHE A 230 -1.49 13.09 -14.95
CA PHE A 230 -2.05 12.45 -16.13
C PHE A 230 -1.17 11.31 -16.64
N ASP A 231 0.13 11.50 -16.56
CA ASP A 231 1.15 10.50 -16.84
C ASP A 231 1.14 9.38 -15.77
N ALA A 232 1.42 9.73 -14.52
CA ALA A 232 1.63 8.77 -13.44
C ALA A 232 0.43 7.84 -13.22
N LEU A 233 -0.82 8.35 -13.24
CA LEU A 233 -2.03 7.53 -13.03
C LEU A 233 -2.20 6.42 -14.08
N THR A 234 -1.62 6.58 -15.27
CA THR A 234 -1.64 5.54 -16.31
C THR A 234 -0.86 4.27 -15.90
N ASN A 235 -0.01 4.35 -14.86
CA ASN A 235 0.74 3.19 -14.37
C ASN A 235 -0.14 1.98 -14.06
N TYR A 236 -1.34 2.21 -13.56
CA TYR A 236 -2.25 1.15 -13.13
C TYR A 236 -2.64 0.19 -14.25
N ILE A 237 -2.66 0.66 -15.48
CA ILE A 237 -2.95 -0.17 -16.66
C ILE A 237 -1.70 -0.49 -17.48
N SER A 238 -0.72 0.43 -17.54
CA SER A 238 0.49 0.21 -18.32
C SER A 238 1.34 -0.95 -17.81
N THR A 239 1.36 -1.17 -16.50
CA THR A 239 2.06 -2.32 -15.87
C THR A 239 1.46 -3.67 -16.28
N LEU A 240 0.18 -3.69 -16.67
CA LEU A 240 -0.50 -4.87 -17.19
C LEU A 240 -0.31 -5.09 -18.70
N GLY A 241 0.49 -4.24 -19.34
CA GLY A 241 0.80 -4.32 -20.76
C GLY A 241 -0.10 -3.51 -21.67
N TRP A 242 -1.07 -2.77 -21.14
CA TRP A 242 -1.89 -1.84 -21.92
C TRP A 242 -1.00 -0.80 -22.65
N PRO A 243 -1.27 -0.43 -23.91
CA PRO A 243 -2.50 -0.64 -24.68
C PRO A 243 -2.51 -1.94 -25.55
N ASN A 244 -1.58 -2.86 -25.35
CA ASN A 244 -1.61 -4.11 -26.09
C ASN A 244 -2.87 -4.90 -25.71
N GLU A 245 -3.50 -5.54 -26.69
CA GLU A 245 -4.68 -6.36 -26.49
C GLU A 245 -4.34 -7.69 -25.79
N GLY A 246 -5.27 -8.19 -24.97
CA GLY A 246 -5.14 -9.45 -24.25
C GLY A 246 -4.22 -9.41 -23.04
N GLY A 247 -3.77 -10.59 -22.62
CA GLY A 247 -2.79 -10.74 -21.55
C GLY A 247 -3.27 -10.31 -20.16
N ASN A 248 -2.35 -9.70 -19.39
CA ASN A 248 -2.64 -9.31 -18.01
C ASN A 248 -3.67 -8.18 -17.92
N PHE A 249 -3.73 -7.27 -18.90
CA PHE A 249 -4.70 -6.19 -18.90
C PHE A 249 -6.14 -6.72 -18.99
N GLU A 250 -6.40 -7.62 -19.94
CA GLU A 250 -7.72 -8.24 -20.07
C GLU A 250 -8.08 -9.01 -18.79
N LYS A 251 -7.19 -9.88 -18.34
CA LYS A 251 -7.39 -10.77 -17.22
C LYS A 251 -7.58 -10.04 -15.87
N PHE A 252 -6.71 -9.10 -15.55
CA PHE A 252 -6.67 -8.49 -14.21
C PHE A 252 -7.41 -7.15 -14.14
N TRP A 253 -7.51 -6.40 -15.27
CA TRP A 253 -8.21 -5.13 -15.27
C TRP A 253 -9.65 -5.25 -15.75
N LEU A 254 -9.87 -5.84 -16.93
CA LEU A 254 -11.20 -5.88 -17.52
C LEU A 254 -12.10 -6.93 -16.87
N GLU A 255 -11.61 -8.17 -16.73
CA GLU A 255 -12.36 -9.30 -16.20
C GLU A 255 -12.18 -9.48 -14.68
N GLY A 256 -11.01 -9.10 -14.17
CA GLY A 256 -10.64 -9.19 -12.77
C GLY A 256 -11.30 -8.14 -11.89
N GLU A 257 -10.97 -8.22 -10.60
CA GLU A 257 -11.36 -7.25 -9.60
C GLU A 257 -10.13 -6.43 -9.18
N THR A 258 -10.25 -5.11 -9.23
CA THR A 258 -9.16 -4.16 -9.05
C THR A 258 -9.29 -3.43 -7.71
N LEU A 259 -8.23 -3.45 -6.91
CA LEU A 259 -8.09 -2.68 -5.68
C LEU A 259 -6.86 -1.77 -5.74
N GLN A 260 -7.05 -0.49 -5.49
CA GLN A 260 -5.99 0.49 -5.34
C GLN A 260 -5.87 0.91 -3.87
N LEU A 261 -4.66 0.86 -3.31
CA LEU A 261 -4.37 1.43 -1.99
C LEU A 261 -3.71 2.78 -2.16
N ALA A 262 -4.05 3.72 -1.26
CA ALA A 262 -3.53 5.08 -1.29
C ALA A 262 -3.58 5.77 0.07
N GLY A 263 -2.75 6.77 0.27
CA GLY A 263 -2.93 7.72 1.36
C GLY A 263 -4.21 8.56 1.18
N LYS A 264 -4.82 8.96 2.28
CA LYS A 264 -6.10 9.69 2.29
C LYS A 264 -6.09 11.04 1.54
N ASP A 265 -4.91 11.59 1.27
CA ASP A 265 -4.73 12.82 0.47
C ASP A 265 -4.84 12.57 -1.05
N GLN A 266 -4.86 11.32 -1.49
CA GLN A 266 -4.87 10.95 -2.90
C GLN A 266 -6.27 10.83 -3.51
N VAL A 267 -7.34 11.11 -2.75
CA VAL A 267 -8.74 10.93 -3.20
C VAL A 267 -9.02 11.69 -4.49
N ARG A 268 -8.56 12.96 -4.60
CA ARG A 268 -8.75 13.77 -5.79
C ARG A 268 -8.12 13.16 -7.04
N PHE A 269 -6.95 12.53 -6.90
CA PHE A 269 -6.23 11.96 -8.02
C PHE A 269 -6.79 10.59 -8.41
N GLN A 270 -6.94 9.68 -7.48
CA GLN A 270 -7.31 8.30 -7.78
C GLN A 270 -8.82 8.08 -7.95
N SER A 271 -9.63 8.76 -7.14
CA SER A 271 -11.09 8.56 -7.23
C SER A 271 -11.79 9.53 -8.16
N ILE A 272 -11.20 10.70 -8.47
CA ILE A 272 -11.83 11.68 -9.35
C ILE A 272 -11.12 11.71 -10.71
N ILE A 273 -9.87 12.16 -10.75
CA ILE A 273 -9.14 12.39 -12.00
C ILE A 273 -8.96 11.06 -12.74
N TRP A 274 -8.43 10.03 -12.08
CA TRP A 274 -8.17 8.74 -12.72
C TRP A 274 -9.45 8.08 -13.26
N GLN A 275 -10.53 8.07 -12.46
CA GLN A 275 -11.78 7.47 -12.91
C GLN A 275 -12.38 8.21 -14.12
N ALA A 276 -12.28 9.55 -14.15
CA ALA A 276 -12.71 10.34 -15.30
C ALA A 276 -11.86 10.08 -16.56
N MET A 277 -10.53 9.92 -16.38
CA MET A 277 -9.63 9.57 -17.50
C MET A 277 -10.00 8.19 -18.10
N LEU A 278 -10.30 7.21 -17.25
CA LEU A 278 -10.76 5.88 -17.69
C LEU A 278 -12.09 5.97 -18.44
N MET A 279 -13.06 6.74 -17.91
CA MET A 279 -14.35 6.97 -18.57
C MET A 279 -14.18 7.65 -19.94
N SER A 280 -13.26 8.60 -20.05
CA SER A 280 -12.95 9.30 -21.31
C SER A 280 -12.32 8.36 -22.34
N ALA A 281 -11.47 7.44 -21.89
CA ALA A 281 -10.82 6.47 -22.76
C ALA A 281 -11.66 5.21 -23.05
N ASP A 282 -12.91 5.15 -22.57
CA ASP A 282 -13.81 3.97 -22.66
C ASP A 282 -13.17 2.70 -22.01
N ILE A 283 -12.47 2.89 -20.89
CA ILE A 283 -11.85 1.81 -20.12
C ILE A 283 -12.66 1.58 -18.81
N LYS A 284 -12.76 0.33 -18.36
CA LYS A 284 -13.38 -0.03 -17.09
C LYS A 284 -12.74 0.77 -15.95
N GLN A 285 -13.58 1.35 -15.05
CA GLN A 285 -13.13 2.02 -13.84
C GLN A 285 -12.61 1.03 -12.82
N THR A 286 -11.79 1.50 -11.88
CA THR A 286 -11.33 0.72 -10.72
C THR A 286 -12.52 0.20 -9.92
N ASP A 287 -12.48 -1.04 -9.43
CA ASP A 287 -13.60 -1.59 -8.65
C ASP A 287 -13.64 -0.99 -7.24
N SER A 288 -12.48 -0.82 -6.59
CA SER A 288 -12.38 -0.26 -5.24
C SER A 288 -11.09 0.53 -5.04
N VAL A 289 -11.16 1.65 -4.31
CA VAL A 289 -10.00 2.41 -3.83
C VAL A 289 -10.04 2.46 -2.31
N TYR A 290 -8.97 2.00 -1.66
CA TYR A 290 -8.80 1.96 -0.22
C TYR A 290 -7.85 3.08 0.23
N TYR A 291 -8.31 3.94 1.14
CA TYR A 291 -7.52 5.06 1.66
C TYR A 291 -7.13 4.84 3.11
N HIS A 292 -5.82 4.84 3.38
CA HIS A 292 -5.28 4.75 4.73
C HIS A 292 -4.95 6.13 5.33
N GLY A 293 -4.90 6.20 6.67
CA GLY A 293 -4.49 7.39 7.42
C GLY A 293 -2.97 7.64 7.34
N PHE A 294 -2.53 8.76 7.90
CA PHE A 294 -1.11 9.10 8.00
C PHE A 294 -0.48 8.55 9.28
N ILE A 295 0.84 8.39 9.24
CA ILE A 295 1.64 8.11 10.41
C ILE A 295 2.32 9.41 10.86
N ASN A 296 2.06 9.79 12.10
CA ASN A 296 2.73 10.87 12.81
C ASN A 296 3.82 10.30 13.72
N SER A 297 4.74 11.13 14.19
CA SER A 297 5.76 10.75 15.16
C SER A 297 5.85 11.82 16.25
N GLY A 298 5.52 11.41 17.50
CA GLY A 298 5.46 12.33 18.63
C GLY A 298 4.35 13.38 18.50
N GLY A 299 3.19 13.01 17.96
CA GLY A 299 2.04 13.89 17.76
C GLY A 299 2.18 14.90 16.61
N GLN A 300 3.25 14.80 15.81
CA GLN A 300 3.52 15.72 14.71
C GLN A 300 3.67 14.96 13.37
N LYS A 301 3.26 15.60 12.28
CA LYS A 301 3.53 15.09 10.94
C LYS A 301 5.04 14.91 10.76
N MET A 302 5.45 13.76 10.23
CA MET A 302 6.85 13.51 9.94
C MET A 302 7.38 14.48 8.88
N SER A 303 8.51 15.10 9.17
CA SER A 303 9.26 15.92 8.21
C SER A 303 10.75 15.87 8.49
N LYS A 304 11.57 16.02 7.44
CA LYS A 304 13.03 16.07 7.59
C LYS A 304 13.50 17.24 8.44
N SER A 305 12.84 18.39 8.31
CA SER A 305 13.20 19.58 9.10
C SER A 305 13.01 19.39 10.59
N LEU A 306 12.11 18.48 11.01
CA LEU A 306 11.90 18.10 12.39
C LEU A 306 12.76 16.91 12.85
N GLY A 307 13.43 16.23 11.92
CA GLY A 307 14.25 15.06 12.24
C GLY A 307 13.47 13.85 12.78
N ASN A 308 12.15 13.82 12.60
CA ASN A 308 11.25 12.81 13.15
C ASN A 308 10.78 11.78 12.12
N VAL A 309 11.40 11.73 10.93
CA VAL A 309 11.10 10.74 9.88
C VAL A 309 11.63 9.38 10.29
N ILE A 310 10.76 8.38 10.29
CA ILE A 310 11.12 6.99 10.57
C ILE A 310 11.38 6.29 9.24
N SER A 311 12.61 5.78 9.09
CA SER A 311 13.02 5.01 7.92
C SER A 311 12.56 3.56 8.03
N PRO A 312 12.01 2.93 6.97
CA PRO A 312 11.71 1.50 6.95
C PRO A 312 12.96 0.63 7.14
N TYR A 313 14.11 1.09 6.66
CA TYR A 313 15.39 0.39 6.85
C TYR A 313 15.80 0.35 8.32
N ALA A 314 15.68 1.48 9.04
CA ALA A 314 15.97 1.54 10.46
C ALA A 314 15.02 0.68 11.31
N LEU A 315 13.74 0.56 10.89
CA LEU A 315 12.79 -0.34 11.54
C LEU A 315 13.21 -1.80 11.37
N VAL A 316 13.55 -2.19 10.14
CA VAL A 316 13.96 -3.57 9.85
C VAL A 316 15.31 -3.91 10.49
N GLU A 317 16.24 -2.97 10.52
CA GLU A 317 17.52 -3.14 11.23
C GLU A 317 17.30 -3.41 12.72
N LYS A 318 16.36 -2.69 13.35
CA LYS A 318 16.10 -2.81 14.80
C LYS A 318 15.22 -4.00 15.16
N TYR A 319 14.15 -4.26 14.41
CA TYR A 319 13.12 -5.23 14.80
C TYR A 319 13.03 -6.45 13.86
N GLY A 320 13.62 -6.38 12.68
CA GLY A 320 13.40 -7.34 11.58
C GLY A 320 12.13 -7.04 10.76
N ALA A 321 12.06 -7.62 9.57
CA ALA A 321 10.95 -7.41 8.65
C ALA A 321 9.60 -7.85 9.24
N GLU A 322 9.54 -9.03 9.85
CA GLU A 322 8.31 -9.61 10.40
C GLU A 322 7.70 -8.76 11.52
N ALA A 323 8.55 -8.26 12.43
CA ALA A 323 8.08 -7.37 13.50
C ALA A 323 7.68 -5.99 12.99
N THR A 324 8.37 -5.47 11.96
CA THR A 324 7.97 -4.23 11.27
C THR A 324 6.58 -4.38 10.64
N ARG A 325 6.31 -5.48 9.94
CA ARG A 325 4.99 -5.81 9.38
C ARG A 325 3.93 -5.89 10.49
N TYR A 326 4.22 -6.60 11.57
CA TYR A 326 3.34 -6.71 12.72
C TYR A 326 2.97 -5.34 13.30
N ILE A 327 3.97 -4.48 13.56
CA ILE A 327 3.75 -3.15 14.13
C ILE A 327 2.83 -2.32 13.24
N LEU A 328 3.10 -2.28 11.93
CA LEU A 328 2.35 -1.47 10.99
C LEU A 328 0.93 -1.99 10.73
N LEU A 329 0.71 -3.29 10.75
CA LEU A 329 -0.63 -3.87 10.52
C LEU A 329 -1.51 -3.84 11.76
N ARG A 330 -0.93 -3.96 12.97
CA ARG A 330 -1.71 -4.07 14.19
C ARG A 330 -1.86 -2.76 14.96
N HIS A 331 -0.83 -1.89 14.93
CA HIS A 331 -0.78 -0.71 15.79
C HIS A 331 -0.95 0.61 15.00
N VAL A 332 -1.17 0.54 13.70
CA VAL A 332 -1.58 1.67 12.88
C VAL A 332 -3.07 1.52 12.56
N HIS A 333 -3.85 2.55 12.89
CA HIS A 333 -5.27 2.57 12.54
C HIS A 333 -5.43 2.54 11.00
N PRO A 334 -6.32 1.72 10.45
CA PRO A 334 -6.41 1.57 8.99
C PRO A 334 -6.79 2.86 8.26
N PHE A 335 -7.57 3.75 8.87
CA PHE A 335 -8.14 4.92 8.21
C PHE A 335 -7.76 6.25 8.86
N ASP A 336 -7.59 6.27 10.18
CA ASP A 336 -7.25 7.49 10.94
C ASP A 336 -5.74 7.64 11.11
N ASP A 337 -5.31 8.85 11.42
CA ASP A 337 -3.90 9.13 11.67
C ASP A 337 -3.44 8.43 12.95
N SER A 338 -2.28 7.84 12.89
CA SER A 338 -1.67 7.12 14.03
C SER A 338 -0.36 7.77 14.45
N ASP A 339 -0.03 7.69 15.73
CA ASP A 339 1.22 8.21 16.26
C ASP A 339 2.15 7.08 16.68
N LEU A 340 3.27 6.95 15.98
CA LEU A 340 4.31 5.97 16.25
C LEU A 340 5.56 6.63 16.84
N THR A 341 6.04 6.07 17.94
CA THR A 341 7.32 6.43 18.54
C THR A 341 8.16 5.20 18.79
N TRP A 342 9.48 5.34 18.82
CA TRP A 342 10.39 4.23 19.10
C TRP A 342 10.06 3.53 20.42
N GLY A 343 9.74 4.28 21.47
CA GLY A 343 9.39 3.72 22.78
C GLY A 343 8.13 2.85 22.74
N LYS A 344 7.06 3.29 22.07
CA LYS A 344 5.85 2.46 21.86
C LYS A 344 6.16 1.19 21.08
N MET A 345 6.96 1.30 20.02
CA MET A 345 7.34 0.15 19.20
C MET A 345 8.19 -0.85 19.98
N ASP A 346 9.13 -0.39 20.83
CA ASP A 346 9.93 -1.24 21.72
C ASP A 346 9.04 -2.00 22.73
N GLU A 347 8.04 -1.32 23.28
CA GLU A 347 7.06 -1.92 24.19
C GLU A 347 6.23 -3.00 23.49
N TRP A 348 5.66 -2.69 22.33
CA TRP A 348 4.85 -3.65 21.56
C TRP A 348 5.67 -4.85 21.11
N TYR A 349 6.87 -4.63 20.61
CA TYR A 349 7.80 -5.70 20.23
C TYR A 349 8.09 -6.63 21.38
N THR A 350 8.46 -6.07 22.54
CA THR A 350 8.84 -6.86 23.71
C THR A 350 7.64 -7.62 24.30
N ALA A 351 6.51 -6.94 24.49
CA ALA A 351 5.34 -7.53 25.12
C ALA A 351 4.65 -8.58 24.22
N ASN A 352 4.44 -8.25 22.94
CA ASN A 352 3.59 -9.07 22.08
C ASN A 352 4.38 -10.09 21.25
N LEU A 353 5.60 -9.79 20.86
CA LEU A 353 6.40 -10.69 20.03
C LEU A 353 7.37 -11.52 20.86
N VAL A 354 8.25 -10.91 21.64
CA VAL A 354 9.24 -11.65 22.45
C VAL A 354 8.55 -12.45 23.56
N ASN A 355 7.78 -11.77 24.41
CA ASN A 355 7.12 -12.38 25.58
C ASN A 355 5.79 -13.05 25.24
N GLY A 356 5.13 -12.65 24.13
CA GLY A 356 3.90 -13.24 23.61
C GLY A 356 4.17 -14.41 22.67
N LEU A 357 4.05 -14.18 21.36
CA LEU A 357 4.13 -15.22 20.32
C LEU A 357 5.39 -16.07 20.40
N GLY A 358 6.56 -15.45 20.61
CA GLY A 358 7.84 -16.15 20.71
C GLY A 358 7.91 -17.09 21.91
N ASN A 359 7.52 -16.59 23.09
CA ASN A 359 7.51 -17.37 24.33
C ASN A 359 6.49 -18.52 24.27
N VAL A 360 5.26 -18.25 23.83
CA VAL A 360 4.20 -19.28 23.69
C VAL A 360 4.64 -20.38 22.74
N THR A 361 5.17 -20.02 21.56
CA THR A 361 5.71 -20.98 20.59
C THR A 361 6.82 -21.84 21.21
N ALA A 362 7.79 -21.21 21.88
CA ALA A 362 8.90 -21.93 22.49
C ALA A 362 8.46 -22.90 23.60
N ARG A 363 7.49 -22.50 24.45
CA ARG A 363 6.93 -23.32 25.53
C ARG A 363 6.17 -24.53 24.97
N ILE A 364 5.26 -24.32 24.03
CA ILE A 364 4.47 -25.40 23.42
C ILE A 364 5.39 -26.39 22.71
N MET A 365 6.28 -25.91 21.85
CA MET A 365 7.14 -26.78 21.08
C MET A 365 8.18 -27.52 21.92
N LYS A 366 8.64 -26.94 23.06
CA LYS A 366 9.50 -27.66 24.00
C LYS A 366 8.77 -28.78 24.69
N MET A 367 7.52 -28.60 25.11
CA MET A 367 6.72 -29.69 25.69
C MET A 367 6.40 -30.76 24.65
N SER A 368 6.02 -30.36 23.44
CA SER A 368 5.72 -31.26 22.33
C SER A 368 6.92 -32.12 21.94
N GLU A 369 8.08 -31.50 21.70
CA GLU A 369 9.33 -32.21 21.38
C GLU A 369 9.73 -33.22 22.44
N THR A 370 9.43 -32.94 23.73
CA THR A 370 9.84 -33.79 24.86
C THR A 370 8.86 -34.93 25.08
N HIS A 371 7.59 -34.79 24.83
CA HIS A 371 6.54 -35.72 25.29
C HIS A 371 5.67 -36.31 24.17
N LEU A 372 5.73 -35.78 22.93
CA LEU A 372 4.94 -36.27 21.82
C LEU A 372 5.84 -36.76 20.67
N GLU A 373 5.31 -37.69 19.89
CA GLU A 373 5.94 -38.10 18.63
C GLU A 373 5.59 -37.12 17.50
N PRO A 374 6.41 -37.05 16.43
CA PRO A 374 6.04 -36.40 15.19
C PRO A 374 4.74 -36.98 14.64
N GLU A 375 3.90 -36.09 14.06
CA GLU A 375 2.61 -36.45 13.50
C GLU A 375 2.45 -35.78 12.14
N ASP A 376 1.89 -36.51 11.17
CA ASP A 376 1.56 -35.97 9.87
C ASP A 376 0.26 -35.15 9.97
N PHE A 377 0.40 -33.82 9.85
CA PHE A 377 -0.75 -32.94 9.77
C PHE A 377 -1.20 -32.79 8.31
N PRO A 378 -2.50 -32.97 8.01
CA PRO A 378 -3.00 -32.82 6.65
C PRO A 378 -2.71 -31.40 6.14
N LEU A 379 -2.44 -31.31 4.83
CA LEU A 379 -2.46 -30.03 4.15
C LEU A 379 -3.86 -29.45 4.35
N LEU A 380 -3.96 -28.26 4.94
CA LEU A 380 -5.26 -27.63 5.10
C LEU A 380 -5.77 -27.17 3.74
N ASP A 381 -7.05 -27.46 3.52
CA ASP A 381 -7.83 -26.76 2.54
C ASP A 381 -7.99 -25.30 3.03
N PRO A 382 -7.53 -24.30 2.26
CA PRO A 382 -7.72 -22.89 2.60
C PRO A 382 -9.18 -22.53 2.90
N ALA A 383 -10.13 -23.23 2.27
CA ALA A 383 -11.56 -23.04 2.49
C ALA A 383 -12.04 -23.44 3.90
N THR A 384 -11.25 -24.23 4.63
CA THR A 384 -11.55 -24.64 6.01
C THR A 384 -10.83 -23.79 7.07
N LEU A 385 -9.98 -22.86 6.63
CA LEU A 385 -9.32 -21.89 7.50
C LEU A 385 -10.29 -20.74 7.75
N ASP A 386 -10.64 -20.53 9.01
CA ASP A 386 -11.33 -19.30 9.45
C ASP A 386 -10.30 -18.15 9.47
N VAL A 387 -9.88 -17.74 8.27
CA VAL A 387 -8.93 -16.63 8.12
C VAL A 387 -9.72 -15.33 8.25
N PRO A 388 -9.38 -14.46 9.19
CA PRO A 388 -10.07 -13.18 9.32
C PRO A 388 -9.92 -12.37 8.04
N ASP A 389 -10.93 -11.56 7.72
CA ASP A 389 -10.86 -10.65 6.57
C ASP A 389 -9.72 -9.64 6.75
N MET A 390 -8.66 -9.83 5.98
CA MET A 390 -7.45 -9.00 6.08
C MET A 390 -7.62 -7.58 5.53
N ILE A 391 -8.74 -7.25 4.87
CA ILE A 391 -9.06 -5.85 4.51
C ILE A 391 -9.22 -4.99 5.77
N SER A 392 -9.66 -5.59 6.86
CA SER A 392 -9.69 -4.98 8.19
C SER A 392 -8.41 -5.32 8.96
N PHE A 393 -7.27 -4.74 8.58
CA PHE A 393 -5.94 -5.13 9.08
C PHE A 393 -5.84 -5.24 10.59
N GLN A 394 -6.15 -4.16 11.34
CA GLN A 394 -6.03 -4.14 12.79
C GLN A 394 -6.97 -5.14 13.48
N PRO A 395 -8.28 -5.20 13.20
CA PRO A 395 -9.17 -6.22 13.74
C PRO A 395 -8.74 -7.66 13.44
N ALA A 396 -8.23 -7.92 12.24
CA ALA A 396 -7.72 -9.23 11.87
C ALA A 396 -6.50 -9.63 12.70
N MET A 397 -5.55 -8.70 12.87
CA MET A 397 -4.38 -8.93 13.72
C MET A 397 -4.76 -9.09 15.19
N ASP A 398 -5.68 -8.29 15.72
CA ASP A 398 -6.15 -8.42 17.10
C ASP A 398 -6.84 -9.77 17.33
N HIS A 399 -7.60 -10.26 16.36
CA HIS A 399 -8.16 -11.62 16.43
C HIS A 399 -7.06 -12.68 16.58
N ILE A 400 -6.01 -12.64 15.73
CA ILE A 400 -4.89 -13.57 15.81
C ILE A 400 -4.19 -13.47 17.18
N TRP A 401 -3.96 -12.26 17.68
CA TRP A 401 -3.34 -12.07 19.01
C TRP A 401 -4.22 -12.52 20.16
N SER A 402 -5.54 -12.47 20.02
CA SER A 402 -6.45 -13.06 21.02
C SER A 402 -6.33 -14.59 21.09
N LEU A 403 -6.04 -15.25 19.96
CA LEU A 403 -5.77 -16.70 19.95
C LEU A 403 -4.44 -17.03 20.66
N ILE A 404 -3.39 -16.23 20.40
CA ILE A 404 -2.09 -16.39 21.06
C ILE A 404 -2.22 -16.22 22.58
N GLN A 405 -2.97 -15.23 23.04
CA GLN A 405 -3.22 -14.99 24.45
C GLN A 405 -3.97 -16.18 25.09
N ARG A 406 -5.00 -16.71 24.42
CA ARG A 406 -5.73 -17.91 24.91
C ARG A 406 -4.81 -19.12 25.06
N LEU A 407 -3.84 -19.32 24.15
CA LEU A 407 -2.86 -20.38 24.30
C LEU A 407 -1.99 -20.22 25.57
N ASP A 408 -1.53 -18.99 25.85
CA ASP A 408 -0.71 -18.74 27.05
C ASP A 408 -1.52 -18.90 28.36
N GLU A 409 -2.77 -18.43 28.35
CA GLU A 409 -3.73 -18.63 29.46
C GLU A 409 -3.96 -20.13 29.69
N ARG A 410 -4.23 -20.90 28.63
CA ARG A 410 -4.45 -22.34 28.74
C ARG A 410 -3.23 -23.10 29.26
N ILE A 411 -2.02 -22.74 28.84
CA ILE A 411 -0.78 -23.33 29.40
C ILE A 411 -0.66 -23.04 30.90
N THR A 412 -1.08 -21.85 31.32
CA THR A 412 -0.99 -21.42 32.72
C THR A 412 -2.04 -22.08 33.59
N GLU A 413 -3.26 -22.25 33.09
CA GLU A 413 -4.38 -22.89 33.80
C GLU A 413 -4.22 -24.41 33.93
N THR A 414 -3.77 -25.07 32.87
CA THR A 414 -3.67 -26.53 32.83
C THR A 414 -2.31 -27.06 33.32
N GLU A 415 -1.30 -26.21 33.41
CA GLU A 415 0.07 -26.54 33.82
C GLU A 415 0.59 -27.91 33.29
N PRO A 416 0.51 -28.17 31.96
CA PRO A 416 0.82 -29.51 31.41
C PRO A 416 2.24 -29.98 31.73
N PHE A 417 3.17 -29.04 31.94
CA PHE A 417 4.54 -29.33 32.38
C PHE A 417 4.65 -29.85 33.83
N LYS A 418 3.61 -29.64 34.65
CA LYS A 418 3.48 -30.25 35.98
C LYS A 418 2.61 -31.51 35.89
N LEU A 419 1.48 -31.42 35.18
CA LEU A 419 0.53 -32.53 35.04
C LEU A 419 1.15 -33.78 34.47
N ILE A 420 2.15 -33.67 33.60
CA ILE A 420 2.89 -34.81 33.00
C ILE A 420 3.49 -35.78 34.05
N LYS A 421 3.72 -35.30 35.28
CA LYS A 421 4.28 -36.11 36.39
C LYS A 421 3.22 -36.91 37.16
N THR A 422 1.95 -36.52 37.07
CA THR A 422 0.84 -37.09 37.83
C THR A 422 -0.19 -37.77 36.93
N ASP A 423 -0.44 -37.26 35.74
CA ASP A 423 -1.30 -37.83 34.73
C ASP A 423 -0.70 -37.53 33.33
N GLU A 424 0.14 -38.46 32.90
CA GLU A 424 0.83 -38.36 31.61
C GLU A 424 -0.11 -38.37 30.44
N ALA A 425 -1.19 -39.16 30.49
CA ALA A 425 -2.15 -39.25 29.37
C ALA A 425 -2.89 -37.94 29.17
N ALA A 426 -3.43 -37.34 30.23
CA ALA A 426 -4.10 -36.06 30.17
C ALA A 426 -3.16 -34.93 29.72
N ALA A 427 -1.91 -34.92 30.23
CA ALA A 427 -0.93 -33.90 29.84
C ALA A 427 -0.57 -34.00 28.35
N LYS A 428 -0.35 -35.23 27.81
CA LYS A 428 -0.07 -35.46 26.39
C LYS A 428 -1.23 -34.96 25.48
N LEU A 429 -2.45 -35.23 25.91
CA LEU A 429 -3.65 -34.73 25.18
C LEU A 429 -3.64 -33.21 25.09
N ILE A 430 -3.47 -32.51 26.23
CA ILE A 430 -3.43 -31.03 26.28
C ILE A 430 -2.28 -30.50 25.42
N ILE A 431 -1.08 -31.07 25.50
CA ILE A 431 0.07 -30.64 24.69
C ILE A 431 -0.21 -30.83 23.20
N GLY A 432 -0.88 -31.92 22.81
CA GLY A 432 -1.29 -32.18 21.42
C GLY A 432 -2.27 -31.11 20.90
N GLU A 433 -3.27 -30.78 21.70
CA GLU A 433 -4.24 -29.72 21.37
C GLU A 433 -3.57 -28.34 21.24
N LEU A 434 -2.70 -27.94 22.18
CA LEU A 434 -1.93 -26.71 22.12
C LEU A 434 -1.05 -26.64 20.85
N ARG A 435 -0.44 -27.76 20.44
CA ARG A 435 0.35 -27.88 19.22
C ARG A 435 -0.51 -27.67 17.96
N LEU A 436 -1.73 -28.23 17.93
CA LEU A 436 -2.66 -28.04 16.82
C LEU A 436 -3.15 -26.58 16.72
N GLU A 437 -3.46 -25.95 17.84
CA GLU A 437 -3.86 -24.55 17.89
C GLU A 437 -2.70 -23.63 17.44
N LEU A 438 -1.46 -23.94 17.85
CA LEU A 438 -0.27 -23.22 17.39
C LEU A 438 -0.08 -23.35 15.86
N LEU A 439 -0.32 -24.55 15.29
CA LEU A 439 -0.29 -24.75 13.84
C LEU A 439 -1.36 -23.88 13.15
N HIS A 440 -2.56 -23.79 13.71
CA HIS A 440 -3.63 -22.94 13.18
C HIS A 440 -3.20 -21.47 13.20
N ILE A 441 -2.67 -20.96 14.31
CA ILE A 441 -2.12 -19.60 14.40
C ILE A 441 -1.02 -19.37 13.36
N GLY A 442 -0.09 -20.33 13.23
CA GLY A 442 0.97 -20.25 12.21
C GLY A 442 0.43 -20.12 10.79
N ARG A 443 -0.76 -20.63 10.49
CA ARG A 443 -1.42 -20.50 9.19
C ARG A 443 -2.10 -19.14 9.04
N LEU A 444 -2.77 -18.64 10.08
CA LEU A 444 -3.40 -17.32 10.08
C LEU A 444 -2.39 -16.19 9.90
N LEU A 445 -1.17 -16.38 10.37
CA LEU A 445 -0.08 -15.41 10.23
C LEU A 445 0.48 -15.30 8.80
N LEU A 446 0.18 -16.25 7.89
CA LEU A 446 0.80 -16.30 6.57
C LEU A 446 0.65 -15.00 5.76
N PRO A 447 -0.48 -14.31 5.72
CA PRO A 447 -0.60 -13.05 4.98
C PRO A 447 0.23 -11.90 5.58
N SER A 448 0.26 -11.82 6.90
CA SER A 448 0.87 -10.69 7.62
C SER A 448 2.34 -10.89 7.97
N MET A 449 2.71 -12.11 8.40
CA MET A 449 4.05 -12.48 8.89
C MET A 449 4.50 -13.81 8.26
N PRO A 450 4.84 -13.82 6.95
CA PRO A 450 5.03 -15.05 6.17
C PRO A 450 6.20 -15.93 6.65
N GLU A 451 7.31 -15.35 7.08
CA GLU A 451 8.47 -16.10 7.59
C GLU A 451 8.17 -16.70 8.96
N THR A 452 7.60 -15.93 9.87
CA THR A 452 7.16 -16.41 11.18
C THR A 452 6.15 -17.55 11.04
N SER A 453 5.19 -17.40 10.12
CA SER A 453 4.26 -18.45 9.73
C SER A 453 4.99 -19.72 9.27
N ALA A 454 5.97 -19.59 8.39
CA ALA A 454 6.73 -20.72 7.85
C ALA A 454 7.51 -21.44 8.96
N ILE A 455 8.18 -20.70 9.86
CA ILE A 455 8.95 -21.25 10.97
C ILE A 455 8.03 -22.02 11.93
N ILE A 456 6.90 -21.45 12.36
CA ILE A 456 5.96 -22.11 13.26
C ILE A 456 5.42 -23.40 12.63
N ARG A 457 4.97 -23.35 11.39
CA ARG A 457 4.43 -24.52 10.68
C ARG A 457 5.48 -25.64 10.50
N ALA A 458 6.71 -25.25 10.20
CA ALA A 458 7.82 -26.21 10.08
C ALA A 458 8.16 -26.85 11.44
N ALA A 459 8.21 -26.04 12.50
CA ALA A 459 8.48 -26.52 13.86
C ALA A 459 7.43 -27.53 14.33
N VAL A 460 6.15 -27.23 14.11
CA VAL A 460 5.03 -28.13 14.46
C VAL A 460 5.11 -29.45 13.68
N ARG A 461 5.34 -29.40 12.36
CA ARG A 461 5.46 -30.61 11.53
C ARG A 461 6.65 -31.49 11.90
N ALA A 462 7.80 -30.86 12.17
CA ALA A 462 8.99 -31.56 12.58
C ALA A 462 8.95 -32.04 14.05
N ASN A 463 7.94 -31.59 14.79
CA ASN A 463 7.86 -31.73 16.26
C ASN A 463 9.17 -31.31 16.95
N LYS A 464 9.72 -30.18 16.55
CA LYS A 464 10.99 -29.66 17.03
C LYS A 464 10.87 -28.22 17.45
N LYS A 465 11.38 -27.88 18.63
CA LYS A 465 11.41 -26.48 19.08
C LYS A 465 12.28 -25.65 18.12
N PRO A 466 11.76 -24.55 17.55
CA PRO A 466 12.55 -23.67 16.72
C PRO A 466 13.53 -22.85 17.57
N GLU A 467 14.47 -22.16 16.92
CA GLU A 467 15.18 -21.05 17.53
C GLU A 467 14.20 -19.96 17.98
N ASN A 468 14.68 -19.02 18.79
CA ASN A 468 13.80 -17.93 19.23
C ASN A 468 13.31 -17.11 18.03
N LEU A 469 11.99 -17.01 17.87
CA LEU A 469 11.37 -16.26 16.77
C LEU A 469 11.75 -14.78 16.80
N PHE A 470 11.89 -14.23 18.00
CA PHE A 470 12.23 -12.83 18.22
C PHE A 470 13.29 -12.71 19.31
N SER A 471 14.38 -12.00 19.01
CA SER A 471 15.45 -11.72 19.95
C SER A 471 15.06 -10.59 20.90
N ARG A 472 15.58 -10.59 22.12
CA ARG A 472 15.43 -9.44 23.02
C ARG A 472 16.20 -8.27 22.44
N LEU A 473 15.61 -7.07 22.53
CA LEU A 473 16.31 -5.84 22.17
C LEU A 473 17.50 -5.66 23.13
N GLU A 474 18.63 -5.31 22.57
CA GLU A 474 19.79 -4.88 23.35
C GLU A 474 19.45 -3.54 24.04
N LYS A 475 19.93 -3.42 25.30
CA LYS A 475 19.67 -2.22 26.12
C LYS A 475 20.56 -1.06 25.73
#